data_03cad46c250505f4c75d803a3834704d
#
_entry.id   03cad46c250505f4c75d803a3834704d
#
_cell.length_a   1.000
_cell.length_b   1.000
_cell.length_c   1.000
_cell.angle_alpha   90.00
_cell.angle_beta   90.00
_cell.angle_gamma   90.00
#
_symmetry.space_group_name_H-M   'P 1'
#
loop_
_entity.id
_entity.type
_entity.pdbx_description
1 polymer ?
#
loop_
_entity_poly.entity_id
_entity_poly.type
_entity_poly.pdbx_seq_one_letter_code
_entity_poly.pdbx_strand_id
1 'polypeptide(L)'
;DWSVTGVQTCALPICVVLIDEVDAHLHVSWQQRIGPWLKAHFPRVQFLVTSHSPFVCQAADANGLIVLPTPGTSEVARIADETLYRKAVHGTVDEALLSGLFGLEHTWSEAAQQKRVEMAHQEGRILHAQATHAEVTRYQQLRAEVPIDPTDTFDVDRALRSGAAAT
;
A
#
# COMPACT_ATOMS: atom_id res chain seq x y z
N ASP A 1 25.48 22.23 -15.41
CA ASP A 1 24.43 23.28 -15.35
C ASP A 1 23.53 23.09 -16.56
N TRP A 2 22.49 22.28 -16.40
CA TRP A 2 21.46 22.04 -17.41
C TRP A 2 20.29 22.96 -17.13
N SER A 3 20.40 24.21 -17.52
CA SER A 3 19.25 25.10 -17.60
C SER A 3 18.43 24.71 -18.84
N VAL A 4 17.38 23.98 -18.64
CA VAL A 4 16.42 23.66 -19.69
C VAL A 4 15.53 24.87 -19.92
N THR A 5 15.90 25.71 -20.84
CA THR A 5 14.98 26.65 -21.48
C THR A 5 14.11 25.86 -22.45
N GLY A 6 12.89 25.54 -22.04
CA GLY A 6 11.66 25.38 -22.81
C GLY A 6 11.59 24.61 -24.14
N VAL A 7 12.66 24.01 -24.63
CA VAL A 7 12.61 23.08 -25.77
C VAL A 7 12.97 21.71 -25.26
N GLN A 8 11.95 20.93 -24.94
CA GLN A 8 12.11 19.48 -24.88
C GLN A 8 12.51 19.01 -26.28
N THR A 9 13.79 19.00 -26.56
CA THR A 9 14.32 18.08 -27.55
C THR A 9 14.02 16.71 -26.97
N CYS A 10 13.00 16.02 -27.50
CA CYS A 10 12.81 14.61 -27.30
C CYS A 10 14.07 13.91 -27.82
N ALA A 11 15.08 13.82 -26.94
CA ALA A 11 16.21 12.93 -27.20
C ALA A 11 15.62 11.52 -27.12
N LEU A 12 15.34 10.94 -28.30
CA LEU A 12 14.90 9.55 -28.37
C LEU A 12 15.90 8.68 -27.58
N PRO A 13 15.42 7.72 -26.80
CA PRO A 13 16.30 6.81 -26.09
C PRO A 13 17.21 6.10 -27.09
N ILE A 14 18.49 5.89 -26.73
CA ILE A 14 19.43 5.20 -27.59
C ILE A 14 19.10 3.69 -27.68
N CYS A 15 18.56 3.15 -26.59
CA CYS A 15 18.13 1.76 -26.53
C CYS A 15 16.99 1.59 -25.52
N VAL A 16 16.30 0.45 -25.66
CA VAL A 16 15.28 -0.01 -24.73
C VAL A 16 15.80 -1.26 -24.03
N VAL A 17 15.69 -1.30 -22.71
CA VAL A 17 16.06 -2.46 -21.89
C VAL A 17 14.80 -3.00 -21.23
N LEU A 18 14.57 -4.29 -21.40
CA LEU A 18 13.49 -5.03 -20.76
C LEU A 18 14.07 -5.79 -19.56
N ILE A 19 13.51 -5.61 -18.39
CA ILE A 19 13.91 -6.34 -17.19
C ILE A 19 12.65 -6.96 -16.59
N ASP A 20 12.64 -8.28 -16.54
CA ASP A 20 11.55 -9.01 -15.91
C ASP A 20 11.85 -9.18 -14.42
N GLU A 21 10.85 -8.96 -13.57
CA GLU A 21 10.96 -9.05 -12.09
C GLU A 21 12.19 -8.31 -11.53
N VAL A 22 12.30 -7.01 -11.82
CA VAL A 22 13.48 -6.20 -11.42
C VAL A 22 13.72 -6.19 -9.90
N ASP A 23 12.71 -6.48 -9.09
CA ASP A 23 12.77 -6.62 -7.64
C ASP A 23 13.23 -8.01 -7.16
N ALA A 24 13.30 -9.01 -8.04
CA ALA A 24 13.68 -10.36 -7.67
C ALA A 24 15.02 -10.40 -6.95
N HIS A 25 15.03 -11.04 -5.78
CA HIS A 25 16.21 -11.17 -4.90
C HIS A 25 16.80 -9.87 -4.35
N LEU A 26 16.15 -8.72 -4.59
CA LEU A 26 16.60 -7.45 -4.01
C LEU A 26 16.05 -7.28 -2.59
N HIS A 27 16.92 -6.88 -1.66
CA HIS A 27 16.49 -6.39 -0.36
C HIS A 27 15.62 -5.12 -0.53
N VAL A 28 14.63 -4.92 0.35
CA VAL A 28 13.65 -3.80 0.27
C VAL A 28 14.33 -2.44 0.05
N SER A 29 15.45 -2.18 0.73
CA SER A 29 16.20 -0.93 0.56
C SER A 29 16.77 -0.74 -0.85
N TRP A 30 17.05 -1.83 -1.55
CA TRP A 30 17.49 -1.79 -2.94
C TRP A 30 16.32 -1.66 -3.91
N GLN A 31 15.16 -2.25 -3.61
CA GLN A 31 13.94 -2.06 -4.40
C GLN A 31 13.54 -0.59 -4.50
N GLN A 32 13.71 0.18 -3.41
CA GLN A 32 13.49 1.63 -3.42
C GLN A 32 14.49 2.40 -4.29
N ARG A 33 15.70 1.87 -4.46
CA ARG A 33 16.81 2.59 -5.11
C ARG A 33 17.01 2.22 -6.56
N ILE A 34 16.64 1.01 -6.96
CA ILE A 34 16.98 0.47 -8.28
C ILE A 34 16.46 1.34 -9.43
N GLY A 35 15.21 1.81 -9.35
CA GLY A 35 14.63 2.67 -10.38
C GLY A 35 15.36 4.00 -10.53
N PRO A 36 15.48 4.83 -9.46
CA PRO A 36 16.27 6.05 -9.51
C PRO A 36 17.74 5.80 -9.91
N TRP A 37 18.34 4.72 -9.46
CA TRP A 37 19.72 4.37 -9.82
C TRP A 37 19.87 4.10 -11.32
N LEU A 38 18.99 3.30 -11.91
CA LEU A 38 18.98 3.03 -13.36
C LEU A 38 18.85 4.32 -14.17
N LYS A 39 17.90 5.18 -13.81
CA LYS A 39 17.67 6.46 -14.49
C LYS A 39 18.88 7.39 -14.39
N ALA A 40 19.54 7.44 -13.24
CA ALA A 40 20.71 8.30 -13.02
C ALA A 40 21.96 7.83 -13.80
N HIS A 41 22.17 6.50 -13.89
CA HIS A 41 23.35 5.94 -14.54
C HIS A 41 23.18 5.76 -16.06
N PHE A 42 21.94 5.60 -16.53
CA PHE A 42 21.63 5.39 -17.93
C PHE A 42 20.54 6.34 -18.45
N PRO A 43 20.80 7.67 -18.45
CA PRO A 43 19.79 8.70 -18.72
C PRO A 43 19.22 8.67 -20.15
N ARG A 44 19.84 7.93 -21.05
CA ARG A 44 19.42 7.77 -22.46
C ARG A 44 18.89 6.38 -22.78
N VAL A 45 18.59 5.58 -21.76
CA VAL A 45 18.01 4.25 -21.90
C VAL A 45 16.57 4.30 -21.41
N GLN A 46 15.65 3.76 -22.20
CA GLN A 46 14.29 3.49 -21.73
C GLN A 46 14.26 2.11 -21.07
N PHE A 47 13.82 2.08 -19.82
CA PHE A 47 13.60 0.82 -19.10
C PHE A 47 12.13 0.46 -19.13
N LEU A 48 11.81 -0.76 -19.52
CA LEU A 48 10.51 -1.41 -19.32
C LEU A 48 10.75 -2.54 -18.31
N VAL A 49 10.18 -2.42 -17.14
CA VAL A 49 10.41 -3.37 -16.05
C VAL A 49 9.09 -3.96 -15.58
N THR A 50 9.07 -5.25 -15.27
CA THR A 50 8.00 -5.86 -14.49
C THR A 50 8.42 -5.93 -13.02
N SER A 51 7.47 -5.82 -12.11
CA SER A 51 7.74 -5.90 -10.67
C SER A 51 6.45 -6.19 -9.90
N HIS A 52 6.59 -6.90 -8.79
CA HIS A 52 5.58 -7.08 -7.77
C HIS A 52 5.82 -6.20 -6.53
N SER A 53 6.78 -5.29 -6.60
CA SER A 53 7.15 -4.42 -5.48
C SER A 53 6.51 -3.03 -5.59
N PRO A 54 5.76 -2.58 -4.57
CA PRO A 54 5.27 -1.20 -4.52
C PRO A 54 6.41 -0.18 -4.52
N PHE A 55 7.56 -0.53 -3.97
CA PHE A 55 8.74 0.34 -3.93
C PHE A 55 9.34 0.61 -5.33
N VAL A 56 9.29 -0.36 -6.21
CA VAL A 56 9.72 -0.18 -7.61
C VAL A 56 8.74 0.70 -8.36
N CYS A 57 7.43 0.53 -8.11
CA CYS A 57 6.39 1.35 -8.73
C CYS A 57 6.54 2.85 -8.40
N GLN A 58 7.09 3.19 -7.23
CA GLN A 58 7.36 4.59 -6.84
C GLN A 58 8.36 5.30 -7.76
N ALA A 59 9.13 4.56 -8.55
CA ALA A 59 10.07 5.14 -9.51
C ALA A 59 9.45 5.36 -10.92
N ALA A 60 8.17 5.06 -11.11
CA ALA A 60 7.51 5.23 -12.41
C ALA A 60 7.38 6.72 -12.78
N ASP A 61 7.63 7.02 -14.05
CA ASP A 61 7.36 8.34 -14.62
C ASP A 61 5.86 8.55 -14.88
N ALA A 62 5.44 9.77 -15.08
CA ALA A 62 4.07 10.08 -15.47
C ALA A 62 3.69 9.30 -16.75
N ASN A 63 2.55 8.62 -16.74
CA ASN A 63 2.08 7.69 -17.76
C ASN A 63 2.99 6.45 -17.99
N GLY A 64 3.97 6.22 -17.12
CA GLY A 64 4.88 5.09 -17.21
C GLY A 64 4.45 3.86 -16.40
N LEU A 65 3.35 3.95 -15.65
CA LEU A 65 2.83 2.84 -14.84
C LEU A 65 1.76 2.08 -15.64
N ILE A 66 2.05 0.81 -15.95
CA ILE A 66 1.15 -0.08 -16.70
C ILE A 66 0.63 -1.16 -15.76
N VAL A 67 -0.67 -1.28 -15.68
CA VAL A 67 -1.37 -2.32 -14.92
C VAL A 67 -1.62 -3.50 -15.85
N LEU A 68 -1.08 -4.66 -15.50
CA LEU A 68 -1.34 -5.89 -16.20
C LEU A 68 -2.65 -6.52 -15.70
N PRO A 69 -3.42 -7.20 -16.57
CA PRO A 69 -4.65 -7.86 -16.18
C PRO A 69 -4.37 -9.06 -15.27
N THR A 70 -5.32 -9.36 -14.40
CA THR A 70 -5.29 -10.60 -13.62
C THR A 70 -5.39 -11.80 -14.58
N PRO A 71 -4.53 -12.81 -14.43
CA PRO A 71 -4.60 -14.02 -15.27
C PRO A 71 -5.99 -14.66 -15.24
N GLY A 72 -6.53 -14.99 -16.42
CA GLY A 72 -7.85 -15.62 -16.56
C GLY A 72 -9.03 -14.63 -16.64
N THR A 73 -8.79 -13.33 -16.58
CA THR A 73 -9.81 -12.30 -16.82
C THR A 73 -9.79 -11.85 -18.30
N SER A 74 -10.88 -11.21 -18.73
CA SER A 74 -10.96 -10.58 -20.06
C SER A 74 -10.43 -9.14 -20.08
N GLU A 75 -9.82 -8.69 -19.00
CA GLU A 75 -9.23 -7.36 -18.89
C GLU A 75 -8.01 -7.23 -19.82
N VAL A 76 -7.71 -6.00 -20.22
CA VAL A 76 -6.53 -5.68 -21.02
C VAL A 76 -5.54 -4.84 -20.20
N ALA A 77 -4.27 -4.93 -20.55
CA ALA A 77 -3.25 -4.06 -19.97
C ALA A 77 -3.63 -2.57 -20.20
N ARG A 78 -3.49 -1.75 -19.18
CA ARG A 78 -3.86 -0.33 -19.22
C ARG A 78 -2.83 0.55 -18.51
N ILE A 79 -2.71 1.77 -18.94
CA ILE A 79 -1.95 2.79 -18.21
C ILE A 79 -2.76 3.13 -16.96
N ALA A 80 -2.09 3.25 -15.81
CA ALA A 80 -2.72 3.70 -14.58
C ALA A 80 -3.29 5.11 -14.77
N ASP A 81 -4.52 5.33 -14.29
CA ASP A 81 -5.08 6.67 -14.25
C ASP A 81 -4.35 7.56 -13.22
N GLU A 82 -4.62 8.86 -13.25
CA GLU A 82 -3.96 9.83 -12.39
C GLU A 82 -4.13 9.52 -10.89
N THR A 83 -5.29 9.02 -10.49
CA THR A 83 -5.59 8.68 -9.08
C THR A 83 -4.75 7.49 -8.63
N LEU A 84 -4.69 6.45 -9.45
CA LEU A 84 -3.91 5.25 -9.20
C LEU A 84 -2.41 5.55 -9.21
N TYR A 85 -1.96 6.35 -10.20
CA TYR A 85 -0.58 6.80 -10.29
C TYR A 85 -0.16 7.57 -9.02
N ARG A 86 -0.96 8.52 -8.55
CA ARG A 86 -0.65 9.28 -7.33
C ARG A 86 -0.55 8.41 -6.09
N LYS A 87 -1.44 7.44 -5.91
CA LYS A 87 -1.39 6.48 -4.80
C LYS A 87 -0.14 5.61 -4.86
N ALA A 88 0.23 5.13 -6.05
CA ALA A 88 1.37 4.25 -6.22
C ALA A 88 2.72 4.97 -6.07
N VAL A 89 2.85 6.19 -6.62
CA VAL A 89 4.13 6.90 -6.72
C VAL A 89 4.34 7.87 -5.55
N HIS A 90 3.29 8.53 -5.08
CA HIS A 90 3.38 9.57 -4.05
C HIS A 90 2.72 9.18 -2.73
N GLY A 91 1.99 8.08 -2.70
CA GLY A 91 1.34 7.57 -1.51
C GLY A 91 2.26 6.70 -0.63
N THR A 92 1.68 6.19 0.43
CA THR A 92 2.34 5.19 1.29
C THR A 92 2.34 3.82 0.60
N VAL A 93 3.18 2.90 1.11
CA VAL A 93 3.20 1.51 0.62
C VAL A 93 1.84 0.84 0.79
N ASP A 94 1.16 1.08 1.91
CA ASP A 94 -0.17 0.53 2.17
C ASP A 94 -1.21 1.08 1.18
N GLU A 95 -1.18 2.38 0.87
CA GLU A 95 -2.05 2.97 -0.16
C GLU A 95 -1.81 2.38 -1.55
N ALA A 96 -0.56 2.09 -1.89
CA ALA A 96 -0.23 1.42 -3.14
C ALA A 96 -0.76 -0.03 -3.15
N LEU A 97 -0.50 -0.81 -2.09
CA LEU A 97 -0.92 -2.21 -1.97
C LEU A 97 -2.45 -2.38 -1.97
N LEU A 98 -3.18 -1.49 -1.30
CA LEU A 98 -4.65 -1.49 -1.23
C LEU A 98 -5.31 -0.85 -2.46
N SER A 99 -4.51 -0.35 -3.40
CA SER A 99 -5.03 0.20 -4.65
C SER A 99 -5.36 -0.90 -5.65
N GLY A 100 -6.07 -0.55 -6.71
CA GLY A 100 -6.34 -1.45 -7.84
C GLY A 100 -5.09 -1.89 -8.62
N LEU A 101 -3.89 -1.47 -8.20
CA LEU A 101 -2.62 -1.90 -8.78
C LEU A 101 -2.25 -3.30 -8.31
N PHE A 102 -2.39 -3.58 -7.00
CA PHE A 102 -2.07 -4.87 -6.39
C PHE A 102 -3.32 -5.67 -5.99
N GLY A 103 -4.47 -5.01 -5.86
CA GLY A 103 -5.76 -5.64 -5.60
C GLY A 103 -5.87 -6.31 -4.23
N LEU A 104 -5.08 -5.90 -3.25
CA LEU A 104 -5.18 -6.41 -1.89
C LEU A 104 -6.35 -5.74 -1.15
N GLU A 105 -7.15 -6.53 -0.45
CA GLU A 105 -8.22 -6.01 0.41
C GLU A 105 -7.67 -5.46 1.73
N HIS A 106 -6.57 -6.02 2.22
CA HIS A 106 -5.88 -5.59 3.44
C HIS A 106 -4.40 -6.01 3.42
N THR A 107 -3.59 -5.36 4.24
CA THR A 107 -2.14 -5.62 4.36
C THR A 107 -1.77 -6.52 5.55
N TRP A 108 -2.78 -7.04 6.26
CA TRP A 108 -2.58 -7.88 7.44
C TRP A 108 -2.60 -9.37 7.08
N SER A 109 -1.99 -10.19 7.94
CA SER A 109 -2.15 -11.64 7.83
C SER A 109 -3.59 -12.04 8.12
N GLU A 110 -4.03 -13.17 7.60
CA GLU A 110 -5.38 -13.69 7.83
C GLU A 110 -5.71 -13.82 9.32
N ALA A 111 -4.75 -14.30 10.12
CA ALA A 111 -4.90 -14.40 11.58
C ALA A 111 -5.07 -13.02 12.26
N ALA A 112 -4.34 -12.00 11.78
CA ALA A 112 -4.49 -10.63 12.28
C ALA A 112 -5.83 -10.02 11.86
N GLN A 113 -6.28 -10.31 10.64
CA GLN A 113 -7.58 -9.87 10.15
C GLN A 113 -8.73 -10.45 10.98
N GLN A 114 -8.70 -11.74 11.29
CA GLN A 114 -9.70 -12.39 12.15
C GLN A 114 -9.77 -11.72 13.54
N LYS A 115 -8.61 -11.45 14.16
CA LYS A 115 -8.56 -10.76 15.45
C LYS A 115 -9.11 -9.32 15.36
N ARG A 116 -8.86 -8.60 14.26
CA ARG A 116 -9.41 -7.25 14.05
C ARG A 116 -10.92 -7.25 13.88
N VAL A 117 -11.46 -8.22 13.13
CA VAL A 117 -12.92 -8.40 12.99
C VAL A 117 -13.57 -8.71 14.33
N GLU A 118 -12.98 -9.64 15.11
CA GLU A 118 -13.46 -9.96 16.45
C GLU A 118 -13.43 -8.73 17.37
N MET A 119 -12.33 -7.99 17.33
CA MET A 119 -12.16 -6.77 18.12
C MET A 119 -13.19 -5.70 17.75
N ALA A 120 -13.41 -5.43 16.48
CA ALA A 120 -14.42 -4.47 16.01
C ALA A 120 -15.85 -4.87 16.43
N HIS A 121 -16.15 -6.16 16.45
CA HIS A 121 -17.44 -6.65 16.97
C HIS A 121 -17.59 -6.35 18.46
N GLN A 122 -16.57 -6.60 19.28
CA GLN A 122 -16.59 -6.29 20.70
C GLN A 122 -16.68 -4.78 20.96
N GLU A 123 -15.96 -3.96 20.17
CA GLU A 123 -16.05 -2.50 20.24
C GLU A 123 -17.47 -2.00 20.02
N GLY A 124 -18.15 -2.49 19.00
CA GLY A 124 -19.56 -2.13 18.75
C GLY A 124 -20.44 -2.43 19.94
N ARG A 125 -20.29 -3.58 20.59
CA ARG A 125 -21.05 -3.94 21.78
C ARG A 125 -20.74 -3.09 23.00
N ILE A 126 -19.46 -2.73 23.20
CA ILE A 126 -19.02 -1.84 24.28
C ILE A 126 -19.61 -0.44 24.10
N LEU A 127 -19.52 0.12 22.88
CA LEU A 127 -20.05 1.45 22.57
C LEU A 127 -21.57 1.56 22.76
N HIS A 128 -22.30 0.47 22.49
CA HIS A 128 -23.76 0.42 22.71
C HIS A 128 -24.17 -0.04 24.11
N ALA A 129 -23.22 -0.15 25.05
CA ALA A 129 -23.47 -0.62 26.43
C ALA A 129 -24.15 -2.01 26.49
N GLN A 130 -23.82 -2.91 25.56
CA GLN A 130 -24.36 -4.26 25.45
C GLN A 130 -23.31 -5.35 25.71
N ALA A 131 -22.06 -4.95 26.01
CA ALA A 131 -20.98 -5.89 26.22
C ALA A 131 -21.04 -6.50 27.62
N THR A 132 -20.85 -7.80 27.71
CA THR A 132 -20.65 -8.53 28.95
C THR A 132 -19.22 -8.33 29.48
N HIS A 133 -19.00 -8.62 30.76
CA HIS A 133 -17.67 -8.56 31.36
C HIS A 133 -16.65 -9.45 30.62
N ALA A 134 -17.07 -10.62 30.17
CA ALA A 134 -16.22 -11.55 29.38
C ALA A 134 -15.81 -10.93 28.04
N GLU A 135 -16.71 -10.24 27.35
CA GLU A 135 -16.44 -9.58 26.08
C GLU A 135 -15.49 -8.38 26.26
N VAL A 136 -15.65 -7.62 27.32
CA VAL A 136 -14.71 -6.54 27.67
C VAL A 136 -13.30 -7.10 27.95
N THR A 137 -13.22 -8.20 28.70
CA THR A 137 -11.94 -8.87 28.98
C THR A 137 -11.30 -9.40 27.68
N ARG A 138 -12.10 -9.99 26.81
CA ARG A 138 -11.63 -10.47 25.51
C ARG A 138 -11.14 -9.34 24.61
N TYR A 139 -11.85 -8.22 24.56
CA TYR A 139 -11.41 -7.01 23.85
C TYR A 139 -10.05 -6.53 24.35
N GLN A 140 -9.85 -6.46 25.66
CA GLN A 140 -8.56 -6.02 26.24
C GLN A 140 -7.40 -6.97 25.86
N GLN A 141 -7.64 -8.27 25.80
CA GLN A 141 -6.67 -9.26 25.34
C GLN A 141 -6.30 -9.04 23.87
N LEU A 142 -7.32 -8.91 23.00
CA LEU A 142 -7.10 -8.66 21.56
C LEU A 142 -6.34 -7.35 21.33
N ARG A 143 -6.69 -6.31 22.08
CA ARG A 143 -5.99 -5.01 22.02
C ARG A 143 -4.51 -5.08 22.40
N ALA A 144 -4.15 -5.99 23.30
CA ALA A 144 -2.75 -6.22 23.67
C ALA A 144 -1.96 -6.98 22.59
N GLU A 145 -2.64 -7.77 21.77
CA GLU A 145 -2.02 -8.61 20.74
C GLU A 145 -1.96 -7.93 19.36
N VAL A 146 -2.90 -7.04 19.06
CA VAL A 146 -3.03 -6.39 17.75
C VAL A 146 -2.55 -4.94 17.86
N PRO A 147 -1.53 -4.54 17.07
CA PRO A 147 -1.13 -3.14 16.99
C PRO A 147 -2.29 -2.28 16.43
N ILE A 148 -2.69 -1.28 17.17
CA ILE A 148 -3.75 -0.33 16.82
C ILE A 148 -3.23 1.10 17.00
N ASP A 149 -3.74 2.03 16.19
CA ASP A 149 -3.49 3.44 16.43
C ASP A 149 -4.24 3.86 17.72
N PRO A 150 -3.58 4.53 18.67
CA PRO A 150 -4.23 5.01 19.91
C PRO A 150 -5.45 5.91 19.67
N THR A 151 -5.52 6.56 18.51
CA THR A 151 -6.65 7.42 18.14
C THR A 151 -7.90 6.64 17.79
N ASP A 152 -7.77 5.43 17.26
CA ASP A 152 -8.90 4.59 16.83
C ASP A 152 -9.72 4.04 18.01
N THR A 153 -9.15 4.01 19.22
CA THR A 153 -9.78 3.44 20.41
C THR A 153 -10.31 4.46 21.41
N PHE A 154 -10.25 5.75 21.08
CA PHE A 154 -10.56 6.82 22.01
C PHE A 154 -12.00 6.75 22.58
N ASP A 155 -12.97 6.44 21.75
CA ASP A 155 -14.37 6.34 22.16
C ASP A 155 -14.64 5.11 23.02
N VAL A 156 -13.99 3.98 22.72
CA VAL A 156 -14.09 2.75 23.50
C VAL A 156 -13.46 2.93 24.88
N ASP A 157 -12.29 3.55 24.95
CA ASP A 157 -11.62 3.86 26.22
C ASP A 157 -12.47 4.79 27.10
N ARG A 158 -13.18 5.71 26.48
CA ARG A 158 -14.13 6.60 27.16
C ARG A 158 -15.34 5.83 27.68
N ALA A 159 -15.92 4.94 26.88
CA ALA A 159 -17.05 4.09 27.28
C ALA A 159 -16.69 3.15 28.45
N LEU A 160 -15.51 2.53 28.40
CA LEU A 160 -15.02 1.67 29.48
C LEU A 160 -14.80 2.42 30.79
N ARG A 161 -14.28 3.66 30.74
CA ARG A 161 -14.07 4.51 31.93
C ARG A 161 -15.38 5.02 32.55
N SER A 162 -16.41 5.24 31.74
CA SER A 162 -17.72 5.70 32.21
C SER A 162 -18.56 4.63 32.90
N GLY A 163 -18.10 3.38 32.94
CA GLY A 163 -18.83 2.25 33.52
C GLY A 163 -20.07 1.81 32.74
N ALA A 164 -20.28 2.34 31.54
CA ALA A 164 -21.43 2.04 30.70
C ALA A 164 -21.42 0.59 30.12
N ALA A 165 -20.30 -0.12 30.27
CA ALA A 165 -20.07 -1.41 29.63
C ALA A 165 -20.20 -2.62 30.57
N ALA A 166 -20.70 -2.46 31.80
CA ALA A 166 -20.76 -3.54 32.78
C ALA A 166 -22.10 -3.52 33.54
N THR A 167 -23.16 -3.90 32.89
CA THR A 167 -24.43 -4.32 33.54
C THR A 167 -24.81 -5.70 33.08
#